data_cd5211f7dfcb25b8e0a6edae1897eda4
#
_entry.id   cd5211f7dfcb25b8e0a6edae1897eda4
#
_cell.length_a   1.000
_cell.length_b   1.000
_cell.length_c   1.000
_cell.angle_alpha   90.00
_cell.angle_beta   90.00
_cell.angle_gamma   90.00
#
_symmetry.space_group_name_H-M   'P 1'
#
loop_
_entity.id
_entity.type
_entity.pdbx_description
1 polymer ?
#
loop_
_entity_poly.entity_id
_entity_poly.type
_entity_poly.pdbx_seq_one_letter_code
_entity_poly.pdbx_strand_id
1 'polypeptide(L)'
;MLQELSITNFAIIEHLDIAFEAGMTVLTGETGAGKSIIIDAVGLLAGGRGSAEFIRTGADKAVLQGMFILPADGVTAQLLDEAGIEHADNTVILQREITKSGRNTCRINGMLVNTTTLKQIGETTVSYTHLTLPTKA
;
A
#
# COMPACT_ATOMS: atom_id res chain seq x y z
N MET A 1 4.23 10.62 0.62
CA MET A 1 4.84 10.22 -0.63
C MET A 1 5.34 8.79 -0.53
N LEU A 2 5.01 7.97 -1.50
CA LEU A 2 5.42 6.57 -1.50
C LEU A 2 6.92 6.45 -1.71
N GLN A 3 7.60 5.77 -0.79
CA GLN A 3 9.03 5.57 -0.87
C GLN A 3 9.40 4.18 -1.33
N GLU A 4 8.69 3.18 -0.85
CA GLU A 4 8.98 1.81 -1.20
C GLU A 4 7.70 1.02 -1.27
N LEU A 5 7.66 0.05 -2.16
CA LEU A 5 6.52 -0.83 -2.31
C LEU A 5 7.04 -2.25 -2.48
N SER A 6 6.50 -3.17 -1.69
CA SER A 6 6.87 -4.58 -1.77
C SER A 6 5.61 -5.38 -2.04
N ILE A 7 5.66 -6.23 -3.03
CA ILE A 7 4.54 -7.05 -3.46
C ILE A 7 4.99 -8.50 -3.53
N THR A 8 4.25 -9.39 -2.89
CA THR A 8 4.58 -10.81 -2.91
C THR A 8 3.35 -11.63 -3.26
N ASN A 9 3.47 -12.49 -4.24
CA ASN A 9 2.42 -13.42 -4.68
C ASN A 9 1.10 -12.72 -4.99
N PHE A 10 1.19 -11.61 -5.68
CA PHE A 10 0.02 -10.80 -6.02
C PHE A 10 -0.17 -10.81 -7.53
N ALA A 11 -1.32 -11.26 -7.99
CA ALA A 11 -1.64 -11.38 -9.40
C ALA A 11 -0.57 -12.24 -10.09
N ILE A 12 0.12 -11.73 -11.09
CA ILE A 12 1.13 -12.54 -11.77
C ILE A 12 2.51 -12.31 -11.16
N ILE A 13 2.62 -11.50 -10.12
CA ILE A 13 3.91 -11.16 -9.54
C ILE A 13 4.24 -12.09 -8.39
N GLU A 14 5.38 -12.76 -8.47
CA GLU A 14 5.84 -13.60 -7.38
C GLU A 14 6.45 -12.72 -6.30
N HIS A 15 7.31 -11.79 -6.69
CA HIS A 15 7.89 -10.86 -5.73
C HIS A 15 8.43 -9.65 -6.47
N LEU A 16 8.18 -8.47 -5.91
CA LEU A 16 8.65 -7.23 -6.50
C LEU A 16 8.89 -6.21 -5.40
N ASP A 17 10.08 -5.63 -5.39
CA ASP A 17 10.40 -4.53 -4.49
C ASP A 17 10.73 -3.33 -5.35
N ILE A 18 10.08 -2.21 -5.08
CA ILE A 18 10.31 -0.98 -5.83
C ILE A 18 10.64 0.13 -4.86
N ALA A 19 11.69 0.90 -5.15
CA ALA A 19 12.02 2.08 -4.38
C ALA A 19 11.77 3.27 -5.29
N PHE A 20 11.13 4.31 -4.76
CA PHE A 20 10.83 5.51 -5.51
C PHE A 20 11.69 6.64 -4.99
N GLU A 21 12.41 7.29 -5.90
CA GLU A 21 13.22 8.41 -5.49
C GLU A 21 12.39 9.68 -5.56
N ALA A 22 12.75 10.62 -4.72
CA ALA A 22 12.01 11.86 -4.66
C ALA A 22 11.98 12.53 -6.02
N GLY A 23 10.81 12.94 -6.42
CA GLY A 23 10.67 13.65 -7.67
C GLY A 23 10.70 12.80 -8.91
N MET A 24 10.77 11.48 -8.74
CA MET A 24 10.77 10.61 -9.88
C MET A 24 9.82 9.51 -9.75
N THR A 25 8.94 9.42 -10.67
CA THR A 25 8.06 8.31 -10.72
C THR A 25 8.47 7.52 -11.89
N VAL A 26 9.16 6.48 -11.66
CA VAL A 26 9.63 5.73 -12.76
C VAL A 26 8.79 4.55 -13.00
N LEU A 27 7.58 4.74 -13.27
CA LEU A 27 6.78 3.65 -13.72
C LEU A 27 6.79 3.76 -15.21
N THR A 28 7.92 3.57 -15.77
CA THR A 28 7.99 3.62 -17.19
C THR A 28 7.45 2.38 -17.73
N GLY A 29 6.69 1.73 -17.08
CA GLY A 29 6.15 0.52 -17.41
C GLY A 29 6.15 0.18 -18.81
N GLU A 30 7.01 -0.65 -19.17
CA GLU A 30 6.98 -1.14 -20.43
C GLU A 30 5.77 -1.87 -20.68
N THR A 31 5.06 -2.33 -19.68
CA THR A 31 3.82 -3.02 -19.91
C THR A 31 2.77 -2.35 -19.12
N GLY A 32 1.63 -2.13 -19.69
CA GLY A 32 0.50 -1.60 -18.99
C GLY A 32 0.08 -2.50 -17.85
N ALA A 33 0.32 -3.79 -17.99
CA ALA A 33 -0.07 -4.73 -16.96
C ALA A 33 0.69 -4.49 -15.66
N GLY A 34 2.00 -4.23 -15.74
CA GLY A 34 2.76 -3.98 -14.55
C GLY A 34 2.31 -2.72 -13.83
N LYS A 35 1.97 -1.69 -14.59
CA LYS A 35 1.49 -0.46 -14.04
C LYS A 35 0.18 -0.64 -13.33
N SER A 36 -0.73 -1.36 -13.95
CA SER A 36 -2.02 -1.65 -13.36
C SER A 36 -1.90 -2.40 -12.05
N ILE A 37 -1.01 -3.37 -12.00
CA ILE A 37 -0.83 -4.18 -10.80
C ILE A 37 -0.33 -3.31 -9.66
N ILE A 38 0.58 -2.39 -9.94
CA ILE A 38 1.10 -1.51 -8.90
C ILE A 38 0.00 -0.59 -8.40
N ILE A 39 -0.82 -0.05 -9.30
CA ILE A 39 -1.92 0.81 -8.90
C ILE A 39 -2.92 0.02 -8.07
N ASP A 40 -3.21 -1.22 -8.44
CA ASP A 40 -4.12 -2.06 -7.68
C ASP A 40 -3.56 -2.33 -6.28
N ALA A 41 -2.26 -2.59 -6.19
CA ALA A 41 -1.65 -2.86 -4.89
C ALA A 41 -1.74 -1.64 -3.99
N VAL A 42 -1.46 -0.46 -4.53
CA VAL A 42 -1.55 0.77 -3.75
C VAL A 42 -2.99 1.01 -3.31
N GLY A 43 -3.95 0.71 -4.17
CA GLY A 43 -5.35 0.84 -3.82
C GLY A 43 -5.76 -0.07 -2.68
N LEU A 44 -5.20 -1.28 -2.64
CA LEU A 44 -5.50 -2.20 -1.55
C LEU A 44 -4.86 -1.72 -0.25
N LEU A 45 -3.68 -1.12 -0.32
CA LEU A 45 -3.06 -0.55 0.87
C LEU A 45 -3.87 0.64 1.39
N ALA A 46 -4.63 1.27 0.52
CA ALA A 46 -5.50 2.38 0.94
C ALA A 46 -6.81 1.88 1.53
N GLY A 47 -6.99 0.58 1.64
CA GLY A 47 -8.20 0.03 2.23
C GLY A 47 -9.19 -0.53 1.24
N GLY A 48 -8.79 -0.71 -0.01
CA GLY A 48 -9.67 -1.28 -1.01
C GLY A 48 -10.05 -2.71 -0.66
N ARG A 49 -11.00 -3.26 -1.41
CA ARG A 49 -11.53 -4.58 -1.13
C ARG A 49 -10.53 -5.65 -1.54
N GLY A 50 -10.00 -6.36 -0.57
CA GLY A 50 -9.07 -7.45 -0.83
C GLY A 50 -9.82 -8.73 -1.07
N SER A 51 -9.45 -9.43 -2.12
CA SER A 51 -10.12 -10.67 -2.52
C SER A 51 -9.09 -11.73 -2.79
N ALA A 52 -9.44 -12.99 -2.56
CA ALA A 52 -8.54 -14.09 -2.83
C ALA A 52 -8.17 -14.17 -4.31
N GLU A 53 -8.95 -13.52 -5.16
CA GLU A 53 -8.65 -13.50 -6.57
C GLU A 53 -7.33 -12.80 -6.89
N PHE A 54 -6.88 -11.93 -5.99
CA PHE A 54 -5.62 -11.22 -6.21
C PHE A 54 -4.41 -12.07 -5.90
N ILE A 55 -4.60 -13.22 -5.26
CA ILE A 55 -3.47 -14.08 -4.89
C ILE A 55 -2.94 -14.80 -6.11
N ARG A 56 -1.61 -14.81 -6.24
CA ARG A 56 -0.99 -15.49 -7.36
C ARG A 56 -1.39 -16.96 -7.34
N THR A 57 -1.67 -17.52 -8.52
CA THR A 57 -2.08 -18.91 -8.65
C THR A 57 -1.01 -19.82 -8.05
N GLY A 58 -1.42 -20.68 -7.16
CA GLY A 58 -0.50 -21.61 -6.51
C GLY A 58 0.03 -21.12 -5.18
N ALA A 59 -0.24 -19.86 -4.82
CA ALA A 59 0.22 -19.32 -3.55
C ALA A 59 -0.91 -19.37 -2.53
N ASP A 60 -0.54 -19.36 -1.24
CA ASP A 60 -1.54 -19.39 -0.18
C ASP A 60 -1.98 -18.01 0.23
N LYS A 61 -1.15 -17.02 0.03
CA LYS A 61 -1.48 -15.66 0.43
C LYS A 61 -0.68 -14.66 -0.39
N ALA A 62 -1.18 -13.44 -0.41
CA ALA A 62 -0.50 -12.32 -1.03
C ALA A 62 -0.14 -11.32 0.07
N VAL A 63 1.02 -10.69 -0.02
CA VAL A 63 1.45 -9.70 0.96
C VAL A 63 1.83 -8.42 0.23
N LEU A 64 1.27 -7.32 0.69
CA LEU A 64 1.54 -6.00 0.15
C LEU A 64 2.07 -5.12 1.26
N GLN A 65 3.09 -4.33 0.98
CA GLN A 65 3.64 -3.42 1.97
C GLN A 65 4.11 -2.16 1.27
N GLY A 66 3.73 -1.01 1.82
CA GLY A 66 4.17 0.27 1.27
C GLY A 66 4.68 1.16 2.38
N MET A 67 5.80 1.84 2.13
CA MET A 67 6.35 2.80 3.07
C MET A 67 6.14 4.19 2.50
N PHE A 68 5.52 5.05 3.29
CA PHE A 68 5.18 6.41 2.87
C PHE A 68 5.78 7.43 3.82
N ILE A 69 6.19 8.57 3.27
CA ILE A 69 6.64 9.70 4.07
C ILE A 69 5.54 10.75 4.00
N LEU A 70 5.15 11.27 5.15
CA LEU A 70 4.04 12.19 5.26
C LEU A 70 4.47 13.58 5.69
N PRO A 71 3.67 14.61 5.41
CA PRO A 71 3.90 15.92 6.01
C PRO A 71 3.72 15.83 7.53
N ALA A 72 4.52 16.58 8.26
CA ALA A 72 4.53 16.47 9.71
C ALA A 72 3.19 16.83 10.36
N ASP A 73 2.47 17.77 9.77
CA ASP A 73 1.21 18.22 10.36
C ASP A 73 0.02 17.92 9.50
N GLY A 74 0.04 16.81 8.79
CA GLY A 74 -1.07 16.45 7.92
C GLY A 74 -2.16 15.70 8.65
N VAL A 75 -3.25 15.47 7.93
CA VAL A 75 -4.40 14.74 8.46
C VAL A 75 -4.02 13.32 8.85
N THR A 76 -3.16 12.69 8.06
CA THR A 76 -2.76 11.32 8.33
C THR A 76 -2.06 11.22 9.68
N ALA A 77 -1.19 12.17 9.99
CA ALA A 77 -0.49 12.16 11.27
C ALA A 77 -1.48 12.25 12.43
N GLN A 78 -2.51 13.09 12.28
CA GLN A 78 -3.53 13.20 13.30
C GLN A 78 -4.30 11.90 13.48
N LEU A 79 -4.64 11.25 12.38
CA LEU A 79 -5.36 9.99 12.46
C LEU A 79 -4.53 8.90 13.13
N LEU A 80 -3.22 8.89 12.87
CA LEU A 80 -2.34 7.94 13.52
C LEU A 80 -2.29 8.18 15.02
N ASP A 81 -2.20 9.44 15.43
CA ASP A 81 -2.19 9.77 16.85
C ASP A 81 -3.48 9.33 17.52
N GLU A 82 -4.61 9.59 16.88
CA GLU A 82 -5.91 9.23 17.45
C GLU A 82 -6.06 7.72 17.57
N ALA A 83 -5.44 6.98 16.67
CA ALA A 83 -5.50 5.53 16.72
C ALA A 83 -4.45 4.92 17.64
N GLY A 84 -3.59 5.75 18.22
CA GLY A 84 -2.55 5.25 19.11
C GLY A 84 -1.39 4.60 18.38
N ILE A 85 -1.19 4.95 17.11
CA ILE A 85 -0.14 4.35 16.31
C ILE A 85 1.06 5.27 16.26
N GLU A 86 2.21 4.75 16.68
CA GLU A 86 3.43 5.54 16.65
C GLU A 86 3.92 5.73 15.23
N HIS A 87 4.42 6.91 14.94
CA HIS A 87 4.98 7.19 13.62
C HIS A 87 6.22 8.06 13.78
N ALA A 88 7.38 7.44 13.73
CA ALA A 88 8.63 8.16 13.84
C ALA A 88 9.01 8.72 12.48
N ASP A 89 9.59 9.92 12.46
CA ASP A 89 10.08 10.53 11.22
C ASP A 89 9.01 10.66 10.15
N ASN A 90 7.76 10.79 10.57
CA ASN A 90 6.63 10.94 9.67
C ASN A 90 6.52 9.80 8.66
N THR A 91 6.94 8.62 9.07
CA THR A 91 6.94 7.45 8.21
C THR A 91 5.74 6.58 8.55
N VAL A 92 5.04 6.12 7.52
CA VAL A 92 3.93 5.21 7.68
C VAL A 92 4.17 3.98 6.81
N ILE A 93 4.12 2.82 7.44
CA ILE A 93 4.25 1.57 6.72
C ILE A 93 2.90 0.87 6.78
N LEU A 94 2.27 0.76 5.62
CA LEU A 94 1.00 0.06 5.49
C LEU A 94 1.28 -1.35 4.99
N GLN A 95 0.68 -2.34 5.64
CA GLN A 95 0.89 -3.72 5.27
C GLN A 95 -0.44 -4.43 5.21
N ARG A 96 -0.63 -5.25 4.20
CA ARG A 96 -1.86 -6.01 4.05
C ARG A 96 -1.54 -7.41 3.56
N GLU A 97 -2.21 -8.38 4.17
CA GLU A 97 -2.03 -9.78 3.82
C GLU A 97 -3.39 -10.35 3.49
N ILE A 98 -3.52 -11.00 2.35
CA ILE A 98 -4.77 -11.60 1.91
C ILE A 98 -4.54 -13.10 1.76
N THR A 99 -5.36 -13.90 2.45
CA THR A 99 -5.21 -15.35 2.38
C THR A 99 -6.26 -15.95 1.45
N LYS A 100 -6.04 -17.21 1.08
CA LYS A 100 -6.97 -17.90 0.21
C LYS A 100 -8.37 -18.00 0.78
N SER A 101 -8.49 -18.02 2.09
CA SER A 101 -9.79 -18.08 2.73
C SER A 101 -10.53 -16.75 2.67
N GLY A 102 -9.89 -15.71 2.16
CA GLY A 102 -10.48 -14.40 2.10
C GLY A 102 -10.19 -13.55 3.32
N ARG A 103 -9.40 -14.05 4.27
CA ARG A 103 -9.07 -13.30 5.46
C ARG A 103 -8.04 -12.23 5.12
N ASN A 104 -8.28 -11.04 5.60
CA ASN A 104 -7.37 -9.93 5.42
C ASN A 104 -6.75 -9.55 6.76
N THR A 105 -5.42 -9.39 6.78
CA THR A 105 -4.71 -8.92 7.96
C THR A 105 -4.07 -7.60 7.59
N CYS A 106 -4.33 -6.57 8.37
CA CYS A 106 -3.84 -5.23 8.09
C CYS A 106 -2.98 -4.74 9.23
N ARG A 107 -1.87 -4.09 8.90
CA ARG A 107 -0.99 -3.51 9.90
C ARG A 107 -0.56 -2.13 9.47
N ILE A 108 -0.40 -1.26 10.45
CA ILE A 108 0.13 0.08 10.22
C ILE A 108 1.26 0.26 11.21
N ASN A 109 2.46 0.48 10.69
CA ASN A 109 3.67 0.60 11.50
C ASN A 109 3.82 -0.57 12.47
N GLY A 110 3.48 -1.77 11.98
CA GLY A 110 3.62 -2.98 12.77
C GLY A 110 2.46 -3.28 13.69
N MET A 111 1.51 -2.36 13.82
CA MET A 111 0.38 -2.56 14.71
C MET A 111 -0.80 -3.13 13.95
N LEU A 112 -1.38 -4.20 14.46
CA LEU A 112 -2.52 -4.83 13.83
C LEU A 112 -3.74 -3.91 13.92
N VAL A 113 -4.40 -3.68 12.80
CA VAL A 113 -5.59 -2.84 12.76
C VAL A 113 -6.65 -3.54 11.94
N ASN A 114 -7.89 -3.07 12.07
CA ASN A 114 -8.95 -3.64 11.25
C ASN A 114 -8.99 -2.91 9.90
N THR A 115 -9.79 -3.43 8.98
CA THR A 115 -9.86 -2.88 7.64
C THR A 115 -10.39 -1.46 7.64
N THR A 116 -11.31 -1.14 8.54
CA THR A 116 -11.85 0.21 8.62
C THR A 116 -10.78 1.22 8.97
N THR A 117 -9.93 0.90 9.95
CA THR A 117 -8.84 1.79 10.33
C THR A 117 -7.83 1.91 9.20
N LEU A 118 -7.52 0.81 8.54
CA LEU A 118 -6.61 0.86 7.40
C LEU A 118 -7.18 1.77 6.32
N LYS A 119 -8.48 1.69 6.07
CA LYS A 119 -9.09 2.52 5.05
C LYS A 119 -9.02 4.00 5.41
N GLN A 120 -9.33 4.34 6.65
CA GLN A 120 -9.28 5.72 7.08
C GLN A 120 -7.91 6.33 6.93
N ILE A 121 -6.90 5.63 7.40
CA ILE A 121 -5.54 6.14 7.37
C ILE A 121 -4.94 5.98 5.99
N GLY A 122 -5.22 4.87 5.34
CA GLY A 122 -4.66 4.59 4.03
C GLY A 122 -5.14 5.55 2.97
N GLU A 123 -6.40 5.95 3.01
CA GLU A 123 -6.92 6.86 2.00
C GLU A 123 -6.21 8.21 2.06
N THR A 124 -5.97 8.74 3.26
CA THR A 124 -5.27 10.01 3.37
C THR A 124 -3.81 9.86 2.99
N THR A 125 -3.21 8.73 3.33
CA THR A 125 -1.82 8.47 2.99
C THR A 125 -1.63 8.39 1.49
N VAL A 126 -2.48 7.62 0.84
CA VAL A 126 -2.36 7.37 -0.59
C VAL A 126 -2.74 8.60 -1.41
N SER A 127 -3.57 9.49 -0.87
CA SER A 127 -3.95 10.66 -1.64
C SER A 127 -2.74 11.56 -1.94
N TYR A 128 -1.72 11.56 -1.07
CA TYR A 128 -0.50 12.26 -1.40
C TYR A 128 0.28 11.54 -2.49
N THR A 129 0.29 10.21 -2.43
CA THR A 129 0.98 9.41 -3.43
C THR A 129 0.34 9.55 -4.78
N HIS A 130 -0.98 9.72 -4.79
CA HIS A 130 -1.73 9.83 -6.03
C HIS A 130 -1.23 10.96 -6.90
N LEU A 131 -0.66 11.99 -6.30
CA LEU A 131 -0.14 13.10 -7.06
C LEU A 131 1.18 12.78 -7.74
N THR A 132 1.86 11.75 -7.29
CA THR A 132 3.15 11.42 -7.86
C THR A 132 3.11 10.22 -8.78
N LEU A 133 2.03 9.45 -8.78
CA LEU A 133 1.90 8.34 -9.71
C LEU A 133 1.33 8.85 -11.02
N PRO A 134 1.84 8.39 -12.15
CA PRO A 134 1.25 8.80 -13.42
C PRO A 134 -0.10 8.20 -13.50
N THR A 135 -1.09 9.00 -13.46
CA THR A 135 -2.41 8.52 -13.60
C THR A 135 -2.57 8.30 -15.02
N LYS A 136 -3.21 7.30 -15.41
CA LYS A 136 -3.47 7.12 -16.69
C LYS A 136 -4.26 8.18 -17.13
N ALA A 137 -4.11 8.63 -18.12
CA ALA A 137 -4.93 9.69 -18.63
C ALA A 137 -6.23 9.15 -19.05
#